data_57a22672e84692fdc3588e0c5a2273c4
#
_entry.id   57a22672e84692fdc3588e0c5a2273c4
#
_cell.length_a   1.000
_cell.length_b   1.000
_cell.length_c   1.000
_cell.angle_alpha   90.00
_cell.angle_beta   90.00
_cell.angle_gamma   90.00
#
_symmetry.space_group_name_H-M   'P 1'
#
loop_
_entity.id
_entity.type
_entity.pdbx_description
1 polymer ?
#
loop_
_entity_poly.entity_id
_entity_poly.type
_entity_poly.pdbx_seq_one_letter_code
_entity_poly.pdbx_strand_id
1 'polypeptide(L)'
;MDMKNECVGSRMVLLLLLLILFGGVSAKAQYADEEYRMELGGRLGGMAYMGDANYSNPFKDMGLSAGVVARYNFNPRMVLKADVAMGRISGDTGTMDNVFPNGLRTSFEHVIYDVGVQFEYNFWPYGNGMSYRDSRRFTPYMAGGMGLTFAPKTVEGVTAVNFSLGAGIKYKFAPRWNVGIEFSMRFSTSDELDVTVSEGLVLDDPYLVKSGFLKNKDCYSMVGLMVTYDIWPKCDNCNKN
;
A
#
# COMPACT_ATOMS: atom_id res chain seq x y z
N MET A 1 38.94 4.02 -19.92
CA MET A 1 38.79 5.43 -19.59
C MET A 1 37.33 5.76 -19.86
N ASP A 2 36.42 5.71 -18.80
CA ASP A 2 35.09 6.34 -18.79
C ASP A 2 34.08 5.82 -17.73
N MET A 3 34.56 5.12 -16.70
CA MET A 3 33.67 4.76 -15.58
C MET A 3 33.52 5.86 -14.51
N LYS A 4 34.22 6.99 -14.62
CA LYS A 4 34.13 8.11 -13.65
C LYS A 4 33.01 9.09 -13.99
N ASN A 5 32.57 9.19 -15.23
CA ASN A 5 31.60 10.20 -15.65
C ASN A 5 30.13 9.77 -15.40
N GLU A 6 29.82 8.48 -15.40
CA GLU A 6 28.47 8.02 -15.09
C GLU A 6 28.10 8.19 -13.60
N CYS A 7 29.07 8.04 -12.72
CA CYS A 7 28.85 8.19 -11.27
C CYS A 7 28.61 9.65 -10.85
N VAL A 8 29.14 10.62 -11.59
CA VAL A 8 28.95 12.06 -11.33
C VAL A 8 27.57 12.50 -11.82
N GLY A 9 27.13 12.01 -12.98
CA GLY A 9 25.79 12.33 -13.52
C GLY A 9 24.66 11.82 -12.62
N SER A 10 24.76 10.60 -12.13
CA SER A 10 23.75 10.02 -11.22
C SER A 10 23.66 10.77 -9.88
N ARG A 11 24.78 11.20 -9.32
CA ARG A 11 24.80 12.00 -8.08
C ARG A 11 24.26 13.40 -8.27
N MET A 12 24.48 13.99 -9.44
CA MET A 12 23.96 15.32 -9.78
C MET A 12 22.45 15.31 -10.01
N VAL A 13 21.92 14.26 -10.63
CA VAL A 13 20.47 14.06 -10.80
C VAL A 13 19.80 13.81 -9.42
N LEU A 14 20.43 13.06 -8.54
CA LEU A 14 19.93 12.82 -7.19
C LEU A 14 19.92 14.12 -6.35
N LEU A 15 20.97 14.93 -6.47
CA LEU A 15 21.04 16.25 -5.82
C LEU A 15 20.01 17.24 -6.38
N LEU A 16 19.76 17.23 -7.69
CA LEU A 16 18.72 18.04 -8.32
C LEU A 16 17.31 17.62 -7.88
N LEU A 17 17.04 16.32 -7.78
CA LEU A 17 15.80 15.77 -7.24
C LEU A 17 15.61 16.15 -5.76
N LEU A 18 16.66 16.09 -4.95
CA LEU A 18 16.65 16.57 -3.56
C LEU A 18 16.42 18.08 -3.47
N LEU A 19 17.04 18.88 -4.32
CA LEU A 19 16.83 20.34 -4.37
C LEU A 19 15.41 20.72 -4.80
N ILE A 20 14.79 19.98 -5.71
CA ILE A 20 13.39 20.17 -6.10
C ILE A 20 12.45 19.78 -4.96
N LEU A 21 12.75 18.73 -4.20
CA LEU A 21 11.99 18.29 -3.03
C LEU A 21 12.09 19.28 -1.85
N PHE A 22 13.23 19.93 -1.66
CA PHE A 22 13.45 20.85 -0.54
C PHE A 22 13.35 22.34 -0.91
N GLY A 23 13.42 22.69 -2.20
CA GLY A 23 13.38 24.09 -2.69
C GLY A 23 12.00 24.74 -2.69
N GLY A 24 10.94 24.01 -2.39
CA GLY A 24 9.55 24.50 -2.44
C GLY A 24 8.98 25.09 -1.15
N VAL A 25 9.77 25.34 -0.11
CA VAL A 25 9.25 25.64 1.26
C VAL A 25 9.23 27.14 1.58
N SER A 26 8.98 28.03 0.65
CA SER A 26 8.89 29.47 0.96
C SER A 26 7.67 30.18 0.37
N ALA A 27 6.52 29.54 0.32
CA ALA A 27 5.25 30.25 0.17
C ALA A 27 4.54 30.28 1.53
N LYS A 28 4.82 31.28 2.35
CA LYS A 28 3.93 31.73 3.43
C LYS A 28 2.69 32.36 2.80
N ALA A 29 1.88 31.57 2.13
CA ALA A 29 0.53 31.95 1.80
C ALA A 29 -0.29 31.85 3.09
N GLN A 30 -0.91 32.91 3.49
CA GLN A 30 -2.00 32.97 4.46
C GLN A 30 -3.19 32.13 3.97
N TYR A 31 -3.02 30.82 3.88
CA TYR A 31 -4.14 29.89 3.79
C TYR A 31 -4.54 29.54 5.23
N ALA A 32 -5.14 30.53 5.86
CA ALA A 32 -5.85 30.32 7.10
C ALA A 32 -7.03 29.38 6.85
N ASP A 33 -7.16 28.38 7.71
CA ASP A 33 -8.42 27.74 8.09
C ASP A 33 -9.19 26.82 7.16
N GLU A 34 -8.73 26.47 5.99
CA GLU A 34 -9.47 25.56 5.13
C GLU A 34 -9.24 24.10 5.53
N GLU A 35 -10.28 23.42 6.00
CA GLU A 35 -10.34 21.96 6.04
C GLU A 35 -10.71 21.42 4.65
N TYR A 36 -10.11 20.30 4.26
CA TYR A 36 -10.37 19.69 2.98
C TYR A 36 -11.10 18.36 3.17
N ARG A 37 -12.10 18.12 2.30
CA ARG A 37 -12.90 16.89 2.35
C ARG A 37 -12.27 15.74 1.61
N MET A 38 -11.48 16.01 0.58
CA MET A 38 -10.87 14.97 -0.24
C MET A 38 -9.36 15.14 -0.34
N GLU A 39 -8.69 14.01 -0.36
CA GLU A 39 -7.28 13.88 -0.69
C GLU A 39 -7.14 12.92 -1.88
N LEU A 40 -6.28 13.26 -2.83
CA LEU A 40 -5.96 12.41 -3.96
C LEU A 40 -4.44 12.35 -4.12
N GLY A 41 -3.90 11.17 -4.40
CA GLY A 41 -2.46 11.04 -4.56
C GLY A 41 -1.99 9.69 -5.05
N GLY A 42 -0.67 9.53 -5.03
CA GLY A 42 0.04 8.33 -5.43
C GLY A 42 0.61 7.57 -4.25
N ARG A 43 0.85 6.29 -4.50
CA ARG A 43 1.51 5.34 -3.60
C ARG A 43 2.61 4.64 -4.36
N LEU A 44 3.78 4.50 -3.72
CA LEU A 44 4.90 3.68 -4.19
C LEU A 44 5.41 2.84 -3.02
N GLY A 45 5.77 1.59 -3.30
CA GLY A 45 6.22 0.72 -2.24
C GLY A 45 6.50 -0.70 -2.70
N GLY A 46 6.26 -1.66 -1.81
CA GLY A 46 6.44 -3.08 -2.07
C GLY A 46 5.23 -3.90 -1.71
N MET A 47 5.10 -5.05 -2.37
CA MET A 47 4.20 -6.14 -2.03
C MET A 47 5.00 -7.40 -1.80
N ALA A 48 4.65 -8.18 -0.78
CA ALA A 48 5.26 -9.47 -0.50
C ALA A 48 4.16 -10.51 -0.26
N TYR A 49 4.36 -11.69 -0.85
CA TYR A 49 3.46 -12.82 -0.68
C TYR A 49 3.68 -13.50 0.69
N MET A 50 2.59 -13.96 1.28
CA MET A 50 2.57 -14.79 2.48
C MET A 50 1.53 -15.90 2.29
N GLY A 51 1.98 -17.13 2.25
CA GLY A 51 1.18 -18.32 2.03
C GLY A 51 2.06 -19.55 2.04
N ASP A 52 1.74 -20.56 1.25
CA ASP A 52 2.46 -21.83 1.24
C ASP A 52 3.95 -21.72 0.90
N ALA A 53 4.34 -20.75 0.11
CA ALA A 53 5.74 -20.47 -0.24
C ALA A 53 6.46 -19.47 0.69
N ASN A 54 5.80 -18.89 1.68
CA ASN A 54 6.39 -17.97 2.66
C ASN A 54 5.55 -17.84 3.93
N TYR A 55 5.85 -18.65 4.95
CA TYR A 55 5.03 -18.72 6.18
C TYR A 55 5.23 -17.58 7.19
N SER A 56 6.39 -16.90 7.20
CA SER A 56 6.76 -16.15 8.40
C SER A 56 7.26 -14.74 8.20
N ASN A 57 7.63 -14.36 6.99
CA ASN A 57 8.25 -13.06 6.78
C ASN A 57 7.44 -12.17 5.82
N PRO A 58 6.70 -11.16 6.34
CA PRO A 58 5.89 -10.26 5.51
C PRO A 58 6.71 -9.34 4.58
N PHE A 59 8.04 -9.39 4.67
CA PHE A 59 8.95 -8.57 3.86
C PHE A 59 9.87 -9.40 2.97
N LYS A 60 9.69 -10.72 2.92
CA LYS A 60 10.51 -11.60 2.09
C LYS A 60 10.08 -11.47 0.63
N ASP A 61 11.06 -11.42 -0.28
CA ASP A 61 10.88 -11.37 -1.74
C ASP A 61 9.92 -10.25 -2.19
N MET A 62 10.09 -9.07 -1.59
CA MET A 62 9.21 -7.93 -1.82
C MET A 62 9.36 -7.38 -3.25
N GLY A 63 8.31 -7.49 -4.04
CA GLY A 63 8.21 -6.90 -5.37
C GLY A 63 7.76 -5.43 -5.34
N LEU A 64 8.14 -4.68 -6.35
CA LEU A 64 7.73 -3.26 -6.46
C LEU A 64 6.23 -3.13 -6.64
N SER A 65 5.63 -2.14 -5.97
CA SER A 65 4.23 -1.79 -6.11
C SER A 65 4.03 -0.29 -6.32
N ALA A 66 3.02 0.04 -7.13
CA ALA A 66 2.59 1.42 -7.37
C ALA A 66 1.06 1.50 -7.39
N GLY A 67 0.51 2.66 -7.06
CA GLY A 67 -0.93 2.82 -7.06
C GLY A 67 -1.38 4.26 -6.87
N VAL A 68 -2.68 4.42 -6.85
CA VAL A 68 -3.35 5.70 -6.56
C VAL A 68 -4.23 5.52 -5.33
N VAL A 69 -4.37 6.58 -4.56
CA VAL A 69 -5.17 6.61 -3.35
C VAL A 69 -6.05 7.84 -3.33
N ALA A 70 -7.31 7.65 -2.98
CA ALA A 70 -8.27 8.72 -2.72
C ALA A 70 -8.79 8.57 -1.28
N ARG A 71 -8.89 9.68 -0.56
CA ARG A 71 -9.45 9.72 0.79
C ARG A 71 -10.57 10.72 0.86
N TYR A 72 -11.63 10.35 1.54
CA TYR A 72 -12.72 11.24 1.91
C TYR A 72 -12.75 11.42 3.42
N ASN A 73 -12.48 12.63 3.88
CA ASN A 73 -12.38 12.99 5.29
C ASN A 73 -13.79 13.37 5.82
N PHE A 74 -14.45 12.46 6.54
CA PHE A 74 -15.72 12.79 7.21
C PHE A 74 -15.49 13.80 8.33
N ASN A 75 -14.43 13.58 9.09
CA ASN A 75 -13.97 14.46 10.16
C ASN A 75 -12.46 14.24 10.38
N PRO A 76 -11.77 15.02 11.24
CA PRO A 76 -10.33 14.87 11.47
C PRO A 76 -9.86 13.49 11.94
N ARG A 77 -10.78 12.63 12.41
CA ARG A 77 -10.46 11.28 12.91
C ARG A 77 -10.95 10.16 12.00
N MET A 78 -11.96 10.39 11.18
CA MET A 78 -12.63 9.35 10.39
C MET A 78 -12.48 9.64 8.91
N VAL A 79 -11.94 8.68 8.17
CA VAL A 79 -11.64 8.80 6.76
C VAL A 79 -12.07 7.54 6.04
N LEU A 80 -12.67 7.68 4.88
CA LEU A 80 -12.89 6.61 3.92
C LEU A 80 -11.78 6.68 2.89
N LYS A 81 -11.01 5.60 2.73
CA LYS A 81 -9.95 5.48 1.76
C LYS A 81 -10.35 4.50 0.68
N ALA A 82 -10.17 4.88 -0.58
CA ALA A 82 -10.20 3.99 -1.73
C ALA A 82 -8.80 3.94 -2.35
N ASP A 83 -8.33 2.77 -2.72
CA ASP A 83 -7.05 2.59 -3.35
C ASP A 83 -7.12 1.62 -4.52
N VAL A 84 -6.32 1.89 -5.54
CA VAL A 84 -6.04 1.00 -6.65
C VAL A 84 -4.54 0.86 -6.74
N ALA A 85 -4.05 -0.35 -6.66
CA ALA A 85 -2.63 -0.64 -6.68
C ALA A 85 -2.32 -1.80 -7.62
N MET A 86 -1.12 -1.78 -8.19
CA MET A 86 -0.53 -2.90 -8.89
C MET A 86 0.83 -3.19 -8.30
N GLY A 87 1.21 -4.46 -8.26
CA GLY A 87 2.52 -4.85 -7.76
C GLY A 87 2.85 -6.28 -8.10
N ARG A 88 4.12 -6.63 -7.88
CA ARG A 88 4.61 -7.99 -8.05
C ARG A 88 4.61 -8.69 -6.72
N ILE A 89 4.20 -9.93 -6.77
CA ILE A 89 4.39 -10.90 -5.70
C ILE A 89 5.24 -12.06 -6.23
N SER A 90 6.10 -12.59 -5.39
CA SER A 90 6.93 -13.75 -5.71
C SER A 90 7.06 -14.66 -4.49
N GLY A 91 7.28 -15.93 -4.75
CA GLY A 91 7.56 -16.92 -3.72
C GLY A 91 8.51 -17.98 -4.25
N ASP A 92 9.38 -18.49 -3.39
CA ASP A 92 10.32 -19.56 -3.69
C ASP A 92 10.36 -20.56 -2.55
N THR A 93 9.85 -21.76 -2.83
CA THR A 93 9.84 -22.87 -1.87
C THR A 93 11.23 -23.43 -1.60
N GLY A 94 12.21 -23.16 -2.48
CA GLY A 94 13.59 -23.62 -2.35
C GLY A 94 14.36 -22.99 -1.19
N THR A 95 13.85 -21.87 -0.66
CA THR A 95 14.45 -21.14 0.46
C THR A 95 13.79 -21.43 1.82
N MET A 96 12.85 -22.39 1.84
CA MET A 96 12.11 -22.80 3.05
C MET A 96 12.80 -23.99 3.72
N ASP A 97 12.78 -24.02 5.05
CA ASP A 97 13.26 -25.16 5.84
C ASP A 97 12.33 -26.37 5.73
N ASN A 98 11.10 -26.17 5.30
CA ASN A 98 10.10 -27.22 5.14
C ASN A 98 10.11 -27.74 3.70
N VAL A 99 10.25 -29.04 3.56
CA VAL A 99 10.35 -29.70 2.24
C VAL A 99 8.96 -30.17 1.83
N PHE A 100 8.48 -29.71 0.67
CA PHE A 100 7.26 -30.24 0.07
C PHE A 100 7.35 -31.74 -0.18
N PRO A 101 6.22 -32.48 -0.25
CA PRO A 101 6.21 -33.88 -0.59
C PRO A 101 7.06 -34.15 -1.85
N ASN A 102 7.94 -35.15 -1.80
CA ASN A 102 8.91 -35.49 -2.84
C ASN A 102 10.09 -34.52 -3.05
N GLY A 103 10.32 -33.53 -2.16
CA GLY A 103 11.43 -32.59 -2.27
C GLY A 103 11.32 -31.61 -3.44
N LEU A 104 10.11 -31.39 -3.93
CA LEU A 104 9.85 -30.53 -5.07
C LEU A 104 10.07 -29.06 -4.69
N ARG A 105 10.73 -28.33 -5.59
CA ARG A 105 10.98 -26.88 -5.46
C ARG A 105 10.29 -26.17 -6.59
N THR A 106 9.54 -25.13 -6.27
CA THR A 106 8.90 -24.27 -7.25
C THR A 106 9.05 -22.81 -6.86
N SER A 107 9.04 -21.95 -7.85
CA SER A 107 9.04 -20.51 -7.66
C SER A 107 7.99 -19.88 -8.59
N PHE A 108 7.37 -18.83 -8.13
CA PHE A 108 6.44 -18.07 -8.94
C PHE A 108 6.70 -16.56 -8.84
N GLU A 109 6.33 -15.85 -9.89
CA GLU A 109 6.32 -14.38 -9.93
C GLU A 109 5.11 -13.92 -10.72
N HIS A 110 4.22 -13.19 -10.06
CA HIS A 110 3.01 -12.66 -10.66
C HIS A 110 2.84 -11.17 -10.41
N VAL A 111 2.18 -10.51 -11.36
CA VAL A 111 1.65 -9.16 -11.15
C VAL A 111 0.20 -9.29 -10.70
N ILE A 112 -0.12 -8.67 -9.58
CA ILE A 112 -1.48 -8.57 -9.07
C ILE A 112 -1.96 -7.12 -9.11
N TYR A 113 -3.27 -6.97 -9.28
CA TYR A 113 -3.99 -5.71 -9.18
C TYR A 113 -4.92 -5.80 -7.98
N ASP A 114 -4.91 -4.76 -7.19
CA ASP A 114 -5.73 -4.65 -5.99
C ASP A 114 -6.58 -3.39 -6.05
N VAL A 115 -7.87 -3.54 -5.76
CA VAL A 115 -8.82 -2.43 -5.65
C VAL A 115 -9.50 -2.56 -4.30
N GLY A 116 -9.34 -1.57 -3.44
CA GLY A 116 -9.83 -1.64 -2.08
C GLY A 116 -10.56 -0.40 -1.59
N VAL A 117 -11.43 -0.63 -0.62
CA VAL A 117 -12.07 0.44 0.16
C VAL A 117 -11.85 0.13 1.64
N GLN A 118 -11.34 1.11 2.37
CA GLN A 118 -10.97 0.98 3.77
C GLN A 118 -11.47 2.17 4.57
N PHE A 119 -11.83 1.91 5.81
CA PHE A 119 -12.10 2.92 6.81
C PHE A 119 -10.81 3.16 7.60
N GLU A 120 -10.34 4.44 7.65
CA GLU A 120 -9.21 4.85 8.47
C GLU A 120 -9.68 5.58 9.72
N TYR A 121 -9.05 5.25 10.84
CA TYR A 121 -9.22 5.96 12.10
C TYR A 121 -7.91 6.62 12.52
N ASN A 122 -7.90 7.95 12.55
CA ASN A 122 -6.78 8.76 13.02
C ASN A 122 -6.80 8.85 14.55
N PHE A 123 -5.71 8.46 15.20
CA PHE A 123 -5.61 8.54 16.66
C PHE A 123 -5.61 9.98 17.16
N TRP A 124 -5.02 10.89 16.40
CA TRP A 124 -5.08 12.33 16.67
C TRP A 124 -5.88 13.07 15.60
N PRO A 125 -6.61 14.15 15.98
CA PRO A 125 -7.31 14.96 15.00
C PRO A 125 -6.34 15.49 13.94
N TYR A 126 -6.49 15.04 12.71
CA TYR A 126 -5.58 15.37 11.63
C TYR A 126 -6.01 16.62 10.87
N GLY A 127 -5.08 17.55 10.66
CA GLY A 127 -5.38 18.79 9.96
C GLY A 127 -4.17 19.72 9.83
N ASN A 128 -4.43 21.02 9.64
CA ASN A 128 -3.38 22.03 9.44
C ASN A 128 -2.59 22.40 10.71
N GLY A 129 -2.91 21.82 11.85
CA GLY A 129 -2.22 22.07 13.13
C GLY A 129 -2.69 23.34 13.81
N MET A 130 -3.94 23.76 13.62
CA MET A 130 -4.52 24.93 14.27
C MET A 130 -4.89 24.61 15.72
N SER A 131 -4.30 25.34 16.65
CA SER A 131 -4.45 25.12 18.10
C SER A 131 -5.89 25.21 18.58
N TYR A 132 -6.70 26.12 18.04
CA TYR A 132 -8.10 26.31 18.45
C TYR A 132 -9.05 25.20 17.95
N ARG A 133 -8.62 24.39 16.98
CA ARG A 133 -9.35 23.20 16.49
C ARG A 133 -8.76 21.88 17.00
N ASP A 134 -7.77 21.94 17.89
CA ASP A 134 -7.03 20.77 18.40
C ASP A 134 -6.50 19.84 17.28
N SER A 135 -6.31 20.38 16.06
CA SER A 135 -5.83 19.58 14.94
C SER A 135 -4.29 19.51 14.94
N ARG A 136 -3.76 18.35 14.55
CA ARG A 136 -2.33 18.08 14.46
C ARG A 136 -1.91 17.77 13.03
N ARG A 137 -0.72 18.20 12.65
CA ARG A 137 -0.14 17.87 11.34
C ARG A 137 0.35 16.44 11.22
N PHE A 138 0.47 15.73 12.33
CA PHE A 138 0.91 14.33 12.40
C PHE A 138 -0.15 13.49 13.07
N THR A 139 -0.39 12.30 12.53
CA THR A 139 -1.23 11.29 13.18
C THR A 139 -0.82 9.89 12.78
N PRO A 140 -0.71 8.95 13.74
CA PRO A 140 -0.82 7.55 13.43
C PRO A 140 -2.28 7.20 13.16
N TYR A 141 -2.50 6.17 12.36
CA TYR A 141 -3.84 5.68 12.04
C TYR A 141 -3.87 4.17 11.88
N MET A 142 -5.05 3.61 12.03
CA MET A 142 -5.37 2.24 11.65
C MET A 142 -6.39 2.27 10.52
N ALA A 143 -6.32 1.28 9.65
CA ALA A 143 -7.23 1.12 8.53
C ALA A 143 -7.74 -0.32 8.46
N GLY A 144 -9.00 -0.49 8.12
CA GLY A 144 -9.60 -1.80 7.89
C GLY A 144 -10.66 -1.72 6.80
N GLY A 145 -10.76 -2.76 5.98
CA GLY A 145 -11.70 -2.75 4.87
C GLY A 145 -11.70 -4.02 4.05
N MET A 146 -12.22 -3.89 2.85
CA MET A 146 -12.32 -4.99 1.89
C MET A 146 -11.95 -4.53 0.49
N GLY A 147 -11.58 -5.48 -0.35
CA GLY A 147 -11.20 -5.21 -1.73
C GLY A 147 -11.32 -6.43 -2.61
N LEU A 148 -10.88 -6.24 -3.85
CA LEU A 148 -10.78 -7.26 -4.87
C LEU A 148 -9.34 -7.34 -5.36
N THR A 149 -8.81 -8.55 -5.41
CA THR A 149 -7.50 -8.86 -5.96
C THR A 149 -7.68 -9.57 -7.29
N PHE A 150 -6.97 -9.10 -8.31
CA PHE A 150 -6.97 -9.70 -9.64
C PHE A 150 -5.57 -10.18 -9.97
N ALA A 151 -5.43 -11.45 -10.29
CA ALA A 151 -4.18 -12.10 -10.67
C ALA A 151 -4.32 -12.71 -12.09
N PRO A 152 -4.11 -11.95 -13.17
CA PRO A 152 -4.43 -12.39 -14.54
C PRO A 152 -3.47 -13.44 -15.10
N LYS A 153 -2.33 -13.67 -14.48
CA LYS A 153 -1.30 -14.62 -14.95
C LYS A 153 -1.31 -15.96 -14.21
N THR A 154 -2.28 -16.20 -13.35
CA THR A 154 -2.54 -17.54 -12.81
C THR A 154 -3.19 -18.41 -13.89
N VAL A 155 -3.22 -19.72 -13.70
CA VAL A 155 -3.65 -20.71 -14.72
C VAL A 155 -5.01 -20.39 -15.32
N GLU A 156 -5.94 -19.82 -14.56
CA GLU A 156 -7.30 -19.48 -14.98
C GLU A 156 -7.67 -18.00 -14.79
N GLY A 157 -6.72 -17.16 -14.35
CA GLY A 157 -7.00 -15.77 -14.01
C GLY A 157 -7.89 -15.64 -12.76
N VAL A 158 -7.26 -15.44 -11.59
CA VAL A 158 -7.96 -15.43 -10.30
C VAL A 158 -8.50 -14.03 -9.97
N THR A 159 -9.75 -14.01 -9.54
CA THR A 159 -10.39 -12.84 -8.91
C THR A 159 -10.84 -13.24 -7.50
N ALA A 160 -10.27 -12.62 -6.49
CA ALA A 160 -10.56 -12.92 -5.11
C ALA A 160 -11.00 -11.70 -4.32
N VAL A 161 -11.94 -11.88 -3.40
CA VAL A 161 -12.23 -10.87 -2.37
C VAL A 161 -11.12 -10.91 -1.33
N ASN A 162 -10.68 -9.75 -0.88
CA ASN A 162 -9.74 -9.64 0.21
C ASN A 162 -10.28 -8.78 1.36
N PHE A 163 -9.82 -9.09 2.57
CA PHE A 163 -10.01 -8.25 3.76
C PHE A 163 -8.67 -7.62 4.10
N SER A 164 -8.68 -6.31 4.32
CA SER A 164 -7.47 -5.56 4.58
C SER A 164 -7.44 -5.02 6.01
N LEU A 165 -6.28 -5.16 6.65
CA LEU A 165 -5.96 -4.50 7.92
C LEU A 165 -4.62 -3.80 7.75
N GLY A 166 -4.54 -2.55 8.19
CA GLY A 166 -3.33 -1.77 8.06
C GLY A 166 -3.15 -0.76 9.19
N ALA A 167 -1.92 -0.31 9.31
CA ALA A 167 -1.55 0.78 10.19
C ALA A 167 -0.53 1.67 9.48
N GLY A 168 -0.56 2.95 9.79
CA GLY A 168 0.34 3.90 9.20
C GLY A 168 0.49 5.17 9.99
N ILE A 169 1.33 6.02 9.47
CA ILE A 169 1.51 7.38 9.95
C ILE A 169 1.34 8.33 8.78
N LYS A 170 0.81 9.49 9.04
CA LYS A 170 0.70 10.56 8.04
C LYS A 170 1.09 11.91 8.63
N TYR A 171 1.70 12.72 7.80
CA TYR A 171 2.19 14.04 8.15
C TYR A 171 1.85 15.06 7.06
N LYS A 172 1.29 16.18 7.48
CA LYS A 172 0.99 17.32 6.60
C LYS A 172 2.18 18.28 6.59
N PHE A 173 3.02 18.16 5.55
CA PHE A 173 4.22 18.99 5.44
C PHE A 173 3.97 20.37 4.83
N ALA A 174 2.88 20.51 4.10
CA ALA A 174 2.40 21.81 3.59
C ALA A 174 0.86 21.90 3.72
N PRO A 175 0.24 23.05 3.59
CA PRO A 175 -1.19 23.24 3.84
C PRO A 175 -2.12 22.29 3.07
N ARG A 176 -1.69 21.81 1.90
CA ARG A 176 -2.46 20.91 1.02
C ARG A 176 -1.74 19.60 0.71
N TRP A 177 -0.51 19.40 1.20
CA TRP A 177 0.29 18.24 0.88
C TRP A 177 0.48 17.35 2.10
N ASN A 178 0.21 16.09 1.90
CA ASN A 178 0.37 15.06 2.92
C ASN A 178 1.36 14.00 2.44
N VAL A 179 2.17 13.50 3.34
CA VAL A 179 3.00 12.33 3.15
C VAL A 179 2.66 11.29 4.20
N GLY A 180 2.68 10.03 3.85
CA GLY A 180 2.41 8.94 4.79
C GLY A 180 3.14 7.68 4.43
N ILE A 181 3.32 6.83 5.44
CA ILE A 181 3.81 5.46 5.28
C ILE A 181 2.74 4.55 5.87
N GLU A 182 2.39 3.50 5.14
CA GLU A 182 1.41 2.50 5.55
C GLU A 182 1.97 1.10 5.35
N PHE A 183 1.76 0.26 6.33
CA PHE A 183 1.86 -1.18 6.23
C PHE A 183 0.46 -1.76 6.30
N SER A 184 0.10 -2.64 5.39
CA SER A 184 -1.19 -3.33 5.38
C SER A 184 -1.04 -4.78 4.99
N MET A 185 -1.86 -5.64 5.58
CA MET A 185 -2.02 -7.03 5.21
C MET A 185 -3.36 -7.22 4.53
N ARG A 186 -3.37 -8.00 3.47
CA ARG A 186 -4.54 -8.38 2.69
C ARG A 186 -4.74 -9.88 2.80
N PHE A 187 -5.85 -10.29 3.37
CA PHE A 187 -6.26 -11.68 3.55
C PHE A 187 -7.21 -12.04 2.42
N SER A 188 -6.74 -12.84 1.47
CA SER A 188 -7.55 -13.30 0.34
C SER A 188 -8.54 -14.37 0.78
N THR A 189 -9.66 -14.44 0.08
CA THR A 189 -10.60 -15.57 0.20
C THR A 189 -10.22 -16.74 -0.71
N SER A 190 -9.34 -16.53 -1.69
CA SER A 190 -8.82 -17.56 -2.60
C SER A 190 -7.48 -18.08 -2.12
N ASP A 191 -7.19 -19.32 -2.51
CA ASP A 191 -5.97 -20.09 -2.27
C ASP A 191 -5.23 -20.35 -3.60
N GLU A 192 -5.54 -19.56 -4.61
CA GLU A 192 -5.06 -19.76 -5.98
C GLU A 192 -4.15 -18.63 -6.44
N LEU A 193 -3.75 -17.73 -5.54
CA LEU A 193 -2.88 -16.59 -5.90
C LEU A 193 -1.46 -17.05 -6.23
N ASP A 194 -1.05 -18.22 -5.74
CA ASP A 194 0.27 -18.84 -5.96
C ASP A 194 0.25 -20.00 -6.95
N VAL A 195 -0.94 -20.37 -7.49
CA VAL A 195 -1.09 -21.51 -8.39
C VAL A 195 -0.36 -21.24 -9.72
N THR A 196 0.79 -21.89 -9.86
CA THR A 196 1.53 -21.98 -11.12
C THR A 196 1.57 -23.42 -11.60
N VAL A 197 1.25 -23.65 -12.85
CA VAL A 197 1.61 -24.90 -13.55
C VAL A 197 3.08 -24.79 -13.94
N SER A 198 3.96 -25.14 -13.02
CA SER A 198 5.34 -25.48 -13.33
C SER A 198 5.40 -26.97 -13.52
N GLU A 199 5.93 -27.44 -14.66
CA GLU A 199 6.10 -28.84 -15.10
C GLU A 199 5.82 -29.94 -14.03
N GLY A 200 4.53 -30.15 -13.69
CA GLY A 200 4.06 -31.23 -12.84
C GLY A 200 3.79 -30.92 -11.37
N LEU A 201 3.95 -29.71 -10.88
CA LEU A 201 3.56 -29.31 -9.53
C LEU A 201 2.53 -28.18 -9.56
N VAL A 202 1.38 -28.46 -8.96
CA VAL A 202 0.33 -27.46 -8.67
C VAL A 202 0.47 -27.11 -7.18
N LEU A 203 0.67 -25.88 -6.84
CA LEU A 203 0.64 -25.36 -5.45
C LEU A 203 -0.79 -25.30 -4.88
N ASP A 204 -1.76 -25.84 -5.59
CA ASP A 204 -3.12 -26.02 -5.14
C ASP A 204 -3.18 -27.21 -4.17
N ASP A 205 -3.29 -26.94 -2.87
CA ASP A 205 -3.41 -27.90 -1.79
C ASP A 205 -2.28 -28.98 -1.76
N PRO A 206 -0.99 -28.56 -1.63
CA PRO A 206 0.17 -29.45 -1.75
C PRO A 206 0.21 -30.53 -0.70
N TYR A 207 -0.53 -30.38 0.40
CA TYR A 207 -0.65 -31.38 1.49
C TYR A 207 -1.96 -32.13 1.50
N LEU A 208 -2.84 -31.97 0.51
CA LEU A 208 -4.18 -32.57 0.41
C LEU A 208 -5.06 -32.31 1.64
N VAL A 209 -4.84 -31.21 2.32
CA VAL A 209 -5.62 -30.77 3.48
C VAL A 209 -6.55 -29.65 3.04
N LYS A 210 -7.83 -29.95 2.85
CA LYS A 210 -8.83 -28.95 2.48
C LYS A 210 -8.82 -27.78 3.45
N SER A 211 -8.54 -26.59 2.94
CA SER A 211 -8.54 -25.35 3.70
C SER A 211 -9.97 -24.98 4.11
N GLY A 212 -10.14 -24.50 5.36
CA GLY A 212 -11.40 -23.90 5.80
C GLY A 212 -11.56 -22.48 5.26
N PHE A 213 -12.71 -21.83 5.49
CA PHE A 213 -13.06 -20.50 4.97
C PHE A 213 -12.02 -19.40 5.27
N LEU A 214 -11.24 -19.53 6.35
CA LEU A 214 -10.18 -18.57 6.76
C LEU A 214 -8.85 -19.25 7.11
N LYS A 215 -8.71 -20.55 6.92
CA LYS A 215 -7.52 -21.31 7.28
C LYS A 215 -6.79 -21.73 6.01
N ASN A 216 -5.49 -21.50 5.96
CA ASN A 216 -4.62 -21.76 4.81
C ASN A 216 -5.04 -20.97 3.55
N LYS A 217 -5.38 -19.70 3.70
CA LYS A 217 -5.68 -18.80 2.58
C LYS A 217 -4.49 -17.90 2.32
N ASP A 218 -4.29 -17.59 1.05
CA ASP A 218 -3.24 -16.67 0.63
C ASP A 218 -3.44 -15.29 1.23
N CYS A 219 -2.36 -14.71 1.68
CA CYS A 219 -2.34 -13.33 2.06
C CYS A 219 -1.11 -12.63 1.45
N TYR A 220 -1.14 -11.33 1.42
CA TYR A 220 0.01 -10.54 1.00
C TYR A 220 0.11 -9.27 1.84
N SER A 221 1.34 -8.88 2.08
CA SER A 221 1.65 -7.63 2.75
C SER A 221 1.92 -6.54 1.71
N MET A 222 1.58 -5.31 2.08
CA MET A 222 1.89 -4.12 1.31
C MET A 222 2.51 -3.09 2.23
N VAL A 223 3.65 -2.56 1.84
CA VAL A 223 4.25 -1.39 2.48
C VAL A 223 4.40 -0.29 1.45
N GLY A 224 4.03 0.93 1.77
CA GLY A 224 4.12 2.01 0.78
C GLY A 224 4.24 3.39 1.39
N LEU A 225 4.99 4.22 0.69
CA LEU A 225 5.03 5.65 0.86
C LEU A 225 3.90 6.26 0.01
N MET A 226 3.14 7.16 0.59
CA MET A 226 2.05 7.86 -0.07
C MET A 226 2.31 9.35 -0.06
N VAL A 227 2.01 10.01 -1.18
CA VAL A 227 1.97 11.48 -1.27
C VAL A 227 0.60 11.86 -1.79
N THR A 228 -0.14 12.66 -1.02
CA THR A 228 -1.50 13.08 -1.37
C THR A 228 -1.63 14.59 -1.32
N TYR A 229 -2.52 15.08 -2.16
CA TYR A 229 -2.87 16.49 -2.25
C TYR A 229 -4.34 16.69 -1.87
N ASP A 230 -4.58 17.67 -1.01
CA ASP A 230 -5.92 18.03 -0.56
C ASP A 230 -6.66 18.82 -1.63
N ILE A 231 -7.80 18.28 -2.02
CA ILE A 231 -8.74 18.88 -2.95
C ILE A 231 -10.09 19.06 -2.26
N TRP A 232 -10.93 19.94 -2.78
CA TRP A 232 -12.27 20.21 -2.28
C TRP A 232 -12.30 20.78 -0.86
N PRO A 233 -12.13 22.11 -0.73
CA PRO A 233 -12.20 22.78 0.58
C PRO A 233 -13.60 22.61 1.19
N LYS A 234 -13.64 22.42 2.50
CA LYS A 234 -14.87 22.42 3.27
C LYS A 234 -15.32 23.87 3.47
N CYS A 235 -16.44 24.24 2.90
CA CYS A 235 -17.03 25.57 3.09
C CYS A 235 -17.56 25.71 4.52
N ASP A 236 -16.88 26.45 5.38
CA ASP A 236 -17.36 26.73 6.74
C ASP A 236 -18.44 27.84 6.78
N ASN A 237 -18.68 28.51 5.66
CA ASN A 237 -19.56 29.68 5.59
C ASN A 237 -20.84 29.49 4.76
N CYS A 238 -21.26 28.29 4.46
CA CYS A 238 -22.49 28.03 3.70
C CYS A 238 -23.78 28.28 4.50
N ASN A 239 -23.71 28.86 5.70
CA ASN A 239 -24.89 29.11 6.55
C ASN A 239 -24.98 30.59 6.95
N LYS A 240 -24.78 31.52 6.00
CA LYS A 240 -25.16 32.92 6.15
C LYS A 240 -26.19 33.24 5.05
N ASN A 241 -27.42 32.87 5.32
CA ASN A 241 -28.64 33.54 4.90
C ASN A 241 -29.70 33.33 5.99
#